data_d3bd676f8f0fdb46c5faf20039960975
#
_entry.id   d3bd676f8f0fdb46c5faf20039960975
#
_cell.length_a   1.000
_cell.length_b   1.000
_cell.length_c   1.000
_cell.angle_alpha   90.00
_cell.angle_beta   90.00
_cell.angle_gamma   90.00
#
_symmetry.space_group_name_H-M   'P 1'
#
loop_
_entity.id
_entity.type
_entity.pdbx_description
1 polymer ?
#
loop_
_entity_poly.entity_id
_entity_poly.type
_entity_poly.pdbx_seq_one_letter_code
_entity_poly.pdbx_strand_id
1 'polypeptide(L)'
;MKIRYFSWIKNITNIDIEEVDNKYIKDIESLKKFLTEKYPKLNEYLITNDIIQIAVNLEYTSKNINISTHDEVALFPPVSGG
;
A
#
# COMPACT_ATOMS: atom_id res chain seq x y z
N MET A 1 1.16 -10.48 -6.68
CA MET A 1 1.13 -9.67 -5.43
C MET A 1 -0.32 -9.40 -5.05
N LYS A 2 -0.65 -9.61 -3.82
CA LYS A 2 -1.98 -9.30 -3.30
C LYS A 2 -1.89 -8.05 -2.45
N ILE A 3 -2.76 -7.07 -2.70
CA ILE A 3 -2.79 -5.84 -1.93
C ILE A 3 -4.13 -5.75 -1.22
N ARG A 4 -4.10 -5.56 0.10
CA ARG A 4 -5.30 -5.38 0.91
C ARG A 4 -5.42 -3.93 1.35
N TYR A 5 -6.62 -3.39 1.23
CA TYR A 5 -6.91 -2.01 1.61
C TYR A 5 -7.89 -2.01 2.78
N PHE A 6 -7.49 -1.38 3.88
CA PHE A 6 -8.28 -1.37 5.11
C PHE A 6 -8.92 -0.03 5.39
N SER A 7 -10.06 -0.07 6.08
CA SER A 7 -10.73 1.12 6.58
C SER A 7 -11.06 2.12 5.46
N TRP A 8 -10.83 3.42 5.67
CA TRP A 8 -11.16 4.45 4.69
C TRP A 8 -10.33 4.37 3.40
N ILE A 9 -9.19 3.67 3.43
CA ILE A 9 -8.39 3.46 2.21
C ILE A 9 -9.21 2.67 1.19
N LYS A 10 -9.95 1.69 1.65
CA LYS A 10 -10.84 0.90 0.82
C LYS A 10 -11.89 1.77 0.12
N ASN A 11 -12.33 2.85 0.75
CA ASN A 11 -13.28 3.77 0.15
C ASN A 11 -12.67 4.59 -0.99
N ILE A 12 -11.36 4.78 -0.97
CA ILE A 12 -10.64 5.47 -2.04
C ILE A 12 -10.43 4.54 -3.24
N THR A 13 -10.03 3.30 -2.96
CA THR A 13 -9.75 2.33 -4.02
C THR A 13 -11.00 1.64 -4.56
N ASN A 14 -12.08 1.63 -3.78
CA ASN A 14 -13.34 0.94 -4.07
C ASN A 14 -13.19 -0.58 -4.17
N ILE A 15 -12.17 -1.13 -3.54
CA ILE A 15 -11.90 -2.56 -3.54
C ILE A 15 -11.19 -2.94 -2.25
N ASP A 16 -11.50 -4.12 -1.71
CA ASP A 16 -10.87 -4.64 -0.49
C ASP A 16 -9.51 -5.26 -0.76
N ILE A 17 -9.46 -6.06 -1.81
CA ILE A 17 -8.28 -6.85 -2.16
C ILE A 17 -8.08 -6.71 -3.66
N GLU A 18 -6.84 -6.48 -4.04
CA GLU A 18 -6.48 -6.34 -5.44
C GLU A 18 -5.31 -7.24 -5.75
N GLU A 19 -5.46 -8.07 -6.78
CA GLU A 19 -4.34 -8.85 -7.31
C GLU A 19 -3.63 -8.01 -8.35
N VAL A 20 -2.32 -7.84 -8.17
CA VAL A 20 -1.51 -7.05 -9.07
C VAL A 20 -0.36 -7.90 -9.59
N ASP A 21 -0.26 -7.99 -10.90
CA ASP A 21 0.85 -8.67 -11.55
C ASP A 21 1.59 -7.65 -12.39
N ASN A 22 2.51 -6.93 -11.74
CA ASN A 22 3.24 -5.84 -12.37
C ASN A 22 4.73 -5.97 -12.06
N LYS A 23 5.50 -6.31 -13.06
CA LYS A 23 6.94 -6.55 -12.90
C LYS A 23 7.74 -5.30 -12.54
N TYR A 24 7.14 -4.12 -12.66
CA TYR A 24 7.81 -2.87 -12.28
C TYR A 24 7.70 -2.59 -10.79
N ILE A 25 6.81 -3.29 -10.07
CA ILE A 25 6.71 -3.16 -8.62
C ILE A 25 7.70 -4.14 -8.00
N LYS A 26 8.79 -3.63 -7.47
CA LYS A 26 9.86 -4.44 -6.89
C LYS A 26 10.24 -4.03 -5.47
N ASP A 27 9.72 -2.91 -4.99
CA ASP A 27 10.00 -2.41 -3.65
C ASP A 27 8.85 -1.48 -3.21
N ILE A 28 8.96 -0.97 -1.99
CA ILE A 28 7.90 -0.10 -1.44
C ILE A 28 7.76 1.19 -2.25
N GLU A 29 8.86 1.78 -2.69
CA GLU A 29 8.78 3.03 -3.47
C GLU A 29 8.07 2.83 -4.80
N SER A 30 8.39 1.76 -5.53
CA SER A 30 7.72 1.47 -6.79
C SER A 30 6.26 1.09 -6.58
N LEU A 31 5.95 0.44 -5.45
CA LEU A 31 4.56 0.17 -5.08
C LEU A 31 3.78 1.47 -4.86
N LYS A 32 4.35 2.39 -4.10
CA LYS A 32 3.71 3.69 -3.85
C LYS A 32 3.47 4.45 -5.15
N LYS A 33 4.44 4.42 -6.04
CA LYS A 33 4.31 5.06 -7.34
C LYS A 33 3.16 4.46 -8.14
N PHE A 34 3.08 3.14 -8.19
CA PHE A 34 1.99 2.44 -8.87
C PHE A 34 0.64 2.84 -8.29
N LEU A 35 0.53 2.83 -6.97
CA LEU A 35 -0.73 3.11 -6.29
C LEU A 35 -1.18 4.56 -6.47
N THR A 36 -0.26 5.52 -6.43
CA THR A 36 -0.63 6.92 -6.60
C THR A 36 -0.96 7.27 -8.05
N GLU A 37 -0.42 6.54 -9.00
CA GLU A 37 -0.79 6.69 -10.40
C GLU A 37 -2.18 6.10 -10.67
N LYS A 38 -2.47 4.95 -10.07
CA LYS A 38 -3.75 4.28 -10.24
C LYS A 38 -4.87 4.96 -9.44
N TYR A 39 -4.54 5.39 -8.22
CA TYR A 39 -5.48 6.04 -7.30
C TYR A 39 -4.89 7.38 -6.87
N PRO A 40 -5.05 8.43 -7.69
CA PRO A 40 -4.42 9.73 -7.38
C PRO A 40 -4.78 10.30 -6.00
N LYS A 41 -5.96 9.99 -5.48
CA LYS A 41 -6.38 10.47 -4.17
C LYS A 41 -5.52 9.89 -3.04
N LEU A 42 -4.83 8.79 -3.28
CA LEU A 42 -3.93 8.21 -2.28
C LEU A 42 -2.67 9.04 -2.09
N ASN A 43 -2.30 9.87 -3.07
CA ASN A 43 -1.05 10.62 -3.01
C ASN A 43 -0.94 11.47 -1.73
N GLU A 44 -2.03 12.12 -1.34
CA GLU A 44 -2.04 12.96 -0.15
C GLU A 44 -1.69 12.16 1.11
N TYR A 45 -2.21 10.94 1.21
CA TYR A 45 -2.06 10.12 2.41
C TYR A 45 -0.86 9.19 2.37
N LEU A 46 -0.41 8.82 1.19
CA LEU A 46 0.66 7.84 1.01
C LEU A 46 2.01 8.51 0.83
N ILE A 47 2.05 9.66 0.17
CA ILE A 47 3.29 10.38 -0.15
C ILE A 47 3.41 11.68 0.63
N THR A 48 2.48 12.61 0.41
CA THR A 48 2.60 13.97 0.97
C THR A 48 2.61 13.98 2.48
N ASN A 49 1.61 13.39 3.11
CA ASN A 49 1.51 13.34 4.58
C ASN A 49 2.06 12.04 5.16
N ASP A 50 2.25 11.04 4.33
CA ASP A 50 2.88 9.76 4.69
C ASP A 50 2.24 9.14 5.94
N ILE A 51 0.91 9.09 5.98
CA ILE A 51 0.19 8.54 7.13
C ILE A 51 -0.28 7.11 6.94
N ILE A 52 -0.39 6.63 5.69
CA ILE A 52 -0.78 5.24 5.45
C ILE A 52 0.39 4.32 5.83
N GLN A 53 0.07 3.33 6.64
CA GLN A 53 1.04 2.31 7.07
C GLN A 53 1.02 1.14 6.11
N ILE A 54 2.18 0.51 5.95
CA ILE A 54 2.33 -0.64 5.03
C ILE A 54 2.90 -1.82 5.81
N ALA A 55 2.29 -2.98 5.62
CA ALA A 55 2.82 -4.24 6.10
C ALA A 55 3.02 -5.18 4.92
N VAL A 56 4.12 -5.90 4.91
CA VAL A 56 4.41 -6.90 3.89
C VAL A 56 4.46 -8.25 4.58
N ASN A 57 3.61 -9.18 4.15
CA ASN A 57 3.49 -10.50 4.75
C ASN A 57 3.29 -10.42 6.28
N LEU A 58 2.38 -9.52 6.70
CA LEU A 58 2.02 -9.30 8.09
C LEU A 58 3.12 -8.63 8.92
N GLU A 59 4.18 -8.14 8.29
CA GLU A 59 5.22 -7.41 9.00
C GLU A 59 5.20 -5.95 8.61
N TYR A 60 5.01 -5.08 9.59
CA TYR A 60 5.03 -3.65 9.40
C TYR A 60 6.42 -3.21 8.92
N THR A 61 6.46 -2.32 7.95
CA THR A 61 7.71 -1.76 7.46
C THR A 61 7.59 -0.25 7.25
N SER A 62 8.61 0.48 7.68
CA SER A 62 8.74 1.90 7.41
C SER A 62 9.89 2.18 6.44
N LYS A 63 10.59 1.13 6.01
CA LYS A 63 11.73 1.24 5.11
C LYS A 63 11.37 0.77 3.71
N ASN A 64 12.15 1.21 2.74
CA ASN A 64 12.00 0.75 1.37
C ASN A 64 12.60 -0.65 1.23
N ILE A 65 11.78 -1.66 1.40
CA ILE A 65 12.20 -3.06 1.27
C ILE A 65 11.76 -3.63 -0.08
N ASN A 66 12.42 -4.68 -0.50
CA ASN A 66 12.05 -5.37 -1.72
C ASN A 66 10.74 -6.12 -1.55
N ILE A 67 9.95 -6.15 -2.61
CA ILE A 67 8.67 -6.87 -2.65
C ILE A 67 8.71 -7.81 -3.85
N SER A 68 8.19 -9.02 -3.67
CA SER A 68 8.09 -9.99 -4.76
C SER A 68 6.64 -10.17 -5.20
N THR A 69 6.45 -10.84 -6.34
CA THR A 69 5.11 -11.10 -6.89
C THR A 69 4.29 -12.04 -6.02
N HIS A 70 4.91 -12.72 -5.08
CA HIS A 70 4.22 -13.65 -4.18
C HIS A 70 3.86 -13.02 -2.84
N ASP A 71 4.26 -11.79 -2.61
CA ASP A 71 4.02 -11.13 -1.34
C ASP A 71 2.59 -10.63 -1.20
N GLU A 72 2.15 -10.53 0.04
CA GLU A 72 0.88 -9.91 0.40
C GLU A 72 1.18 -8.59 1.10
N VAL A 73 0.61 -7.51 0.58
CA VAL A 73 0.83 -6.16 1.10
C VAL A 73 -0.48 -5.65 1.68
N ALA A 74 -0.41 -5.06 2.86
CA ALA A 74 -1.56 -4.42 3.49
C ALA A 74 -1.31 -2.92 3.64
N LEU A 75 -2.29 -2.13 3.24
CA LEU A 75 -2.31 -0.69 3.48
C LEU A 75 -3.38 -0.40 4.53
N PHE A 76 -3.01 0.30 5.59
CA PHE A 76 -3.94 0.58 6.67
C PHE A 76 -3.66 1.95 7.28
N PRO A 77 -4.68 2.57 7.89
CA PRO A 77 -4.50 3.86 8.55
C PRO A 77 -3.61 3.72 9.76
N PRO A 78 -3.00 4.81 10.23
CA PRO A 78 -2.24 4.76 11.46
C PRO A 78 -3.14 4.32 12.61
N VAL A 79 -2.59 3.46 13.47
CA VAL A 79 -3.31 3.03 14.67
C VAL A 79 -3.30 4.21 15.62
N SER A 80 -4.48 4.74 15.98
CA SER A 80 -4.55 5.76 16.99
C SER A 80 -4.04 5.14 18.29
N GLY A 81 -3.12 5.80 18.96
CA GLY A 81 -2.47 5.29 20.15
C GLY A 81 -3.36 5.18 21.36
N GLY A 82 -4.60 4.91 21.10
CA GLY A 82 -5.54 4.66 22.19
C GLY A 82 -5.45 3.23 22.60
#